data_b2eaabee09b8732145f3252475ef628e
#
_entry.id   b2eaabee09b8732145f3252475ef628e
#
_cell.length_a   1.000
_cell.length_b   1.000
_cell.length_c   1.000
_cell.angle_alpha   90.00
_cell.angle_beta   90.00
_cell.angle_gamma   90.00
#
_symmetry.space_group_name_H-M   'P 1'
#
loop_
_entity.id
_entity.type
_entity.pdbx_description
1 polymer ?
#
loop_
_entity_poly.entity_id
_entity_poly.type
_entity_poly.pdbx_seq_one_letter_code
_entity_poly.pdbx_strand_id
1 'polypeptide(L)'
;MKSTQKIIAVGVAALALLGLPLVVDNYYIMHLIIMFLIWSIYSSSYNILLNAGQLSLAHNAFFAVAGYCSAIFMMRLELPFMVSMFAGAVLSMLFGLFIGKITVKMRGSHFVLVTFAFAEITRITANNWTSVTNGPNGIRGVPGPELFGEAIMSMPGLYYMALALIVLTLY
;
A
#
# COMPACT_ATOMS: atom_id res chain seq x y z
N MET A 1 -6.08 -35.27 12.25
CA MET A 1 -4.64 -35.12 11.96
C MET A 1 -4.29 -33.95 11.04
N LYS A 2 -4.99 -33.68 9.93
CA LYS A 2 -4.67 -32.57 9.01
C LYS A 2 -4.83 -31.17 9.60
N SER A 3 -5.74 -30.95 10.56
CA SER A 3 -5.95 -29.61 11.16
C SER A 3 -4.81 -29.21 12.11
N THR A 4 -4.36 -30.12 12.97
CA THR A 4 -3.28 -29.86 13.94
C THR A 4 -1.94 -29.59 13.22
N GLN A 5 -1.65 -30.29 12.13
CA GLN A 5 -0.45 -30.06 11.33
C GLN A 5 -0.48 -28.69 10.65
N LYS A 6 -1.63 -28.22 10.20
CA LYS A 6 -1.78 -26.86 9.63
C LYS A 6 -1.56 -25.78 10.69
N ILE A 7 -2.09 -25.95 11.89
CA ILE A 7 -1.91 -25.00 13.00
C ILE A 7 -0.43 -24.93 13.41
N ILE A 8 0.25 -26.08 13.51
CA ILE A 8 1.68 -26.11 13.83
C ILE A 8 2.49 -25.43 12.72
N ALA A 9 2.21 -25.72 11.45
CA ALA A 9 2.92 -25.11 10.32
C ALA A 9 2.73 -23.58 10.28
N VAL A 10 1.52 -23.09 10.51
CA VAL A 10 1.24 -21.63 10.59
C VAL A 10 1.95 -21.01 11.79
N GLY A 11 1.97 -21.68 12.94
CA GLY A 11 2.68 -21.20 14.13
C GLY A 11 4.20 -21.11 13.92
N VAL A 12 4.80 -22.11 13.29
CA VAL A 12 6.23 -22.12 12.95
C VAL A 12 6.55 -21.02 11.92
N ALA A 13 5.71 -20.86 10.90
CA ALA A 13 5.90 -19.80 9.91
C ALA A 13 5.77 -18.40 10.54
N ALA A 14 4.82 -18.19 11.45
CA ALA A 14 4.66 -16.91 12.17
C ALA A 14 5.87 -16.61 13.07
N LEU A 15 6.39 -17.61 13.80
CA LEU A 15 7.59 -17.47 14.61
C LEU A 15 8.84 -17.18 13.77
N ALA A 16 8.98 -17.84 12.62
CA ALA A 16 10.08 -17.59 11.68
C ALA A 16 10.02 -16.16 11.13
N LEU A 17 8.81 -15.67 10.75
CA LEU A 17 8.63 -14.30 10.31
C LEU A 17 8.94 -13.28 11.42
N LEU A 18 8.52 -13.52 12.65
CA LEU A 18 8.82 -12.63 13.78
C LEU A 18 10.31 -12.58 14.13
N GLY A 19 11.01 -13.70 14.00
CA GLY A 19 12.45 -13.80 14.29
C GLY A 19 13.36 -13.35 13.14
N LEU A 20 12.84 -13.12 11.95
CA LEU A 20 13.62 -12.83 10.75
C LEU A 20 14.52 -11.58 10.87
N PRO A 21 14.07 -10.44 11.46
CA PRO A 21 14.94 -9.28 11.64
C PRO A 21 16.05 -9.47 12.67
N LEU A 22 16.01 -10.51 13.50
CA LEU A 22 17.08 -10.83 14.46
C LEU A 22 18.23 -11.63 13.82
N VAL A 23 17.96 -12.25 12.67
CA VAL A 23 18.91 -13.11 11.95
C VAL A 23 19.53 -12.39 10.75
N VAL A 24 18.80 -11.42 10.18
CA VAL A 24 19.19 -10.71 8.95
C VAL A 24 19.76 -9.34 9.31
N ASP A 25 21.10 -9.26 9.46
CA ASP A 25 21.80 -7.99 9.70
C ASP A 25 22.02 -7.15 8.42
N ASN A 26 21.82 -7.75 7.25
CA ASN A 26 22.08 -7.09 5.97
C ASN A 26 20.92 -6.14 5.60
N TYR A 27 21.24 -4.82 5.58
CA TYR A 27 20.30 -3.75 5.24
C TYR A 27 19.58 -3.97 3.90
N TYR A 28 20.31 -4.41 2.87
CA TYR A 28 19.77 -4.63 1.54
C TYR A 28 18.73 -5.77 1.52
N ILE A 29 19.04 -6.88 2.18
CA ILE A 29 18.14 -8.03 2.26
C ILE A 29 16.88 -7.64 3.03
N MET A 30 17.01 -6.93 4.14
CA MET A 30 15.86 -6.45 4.93
C MET A 30 14.95 -5.53 4.11
N HIS A 31 15.54 -4.61 3.33
CA HIS A 31 14.80 -3.74 2.43
C HIS A 31 14.00 -4.55 1.38
N LEU A 32 14.61 -5.57 0.77
CA LEU A 32 13.91 -6.44 -0.19
C LEU A 32 12.73 -7.18 0.46
N ILE A 33 12.90 -7.66 1.69
CA ILE A 33 11.84 -8.35 2.42
C ILE A 33 10.67 -7.38 2.71
N ILE A 34 10.94 -6.16 3.16
CA ILE A 34 9.91 -5.13 3.39
C ILE A 34 9.17 -4.83 2.09
N MET A 35 9.89 -4.66 0.98
CA MET A 35 9.27 -4.46 -0.34
C MET A 35 8.39 -5.64 -0.74
N PHE A 36 8.83 -6.86 -0.49
CA PHE A 36 8.03 -8.07 -0.75
C PHE A 36 6.73 -8.08 0.08
N LEU A 37 6.79 -7.70 1.35
CA LEU A 37 5.59 -7.58 2.20
C LEU A 37 4.62 -6.52 1.65
N ILE A 38 5.11 -5.35 1.25
CA ILE A 38 4.28 -4.29 0.66
C ILE A 38 3.58 -4.78 -0.62
N TRP A 39 4.32 -5.44 -1.52
CA TRP A 39 3.75 -6.01 -2.74
C TRP A 39 2.77 -7.15 -2.47
N SER A 40 2.95 -7.89 -1.38
CA SER A 40 2.01 -8.92 -0.95
C SER A 40 0.69 -8.31 -0.47
N ILE A 41 0.73 -7.20 0.28
CA ILE A 41 -0.47 -6.43 0.67
C ILE A 41 -1.21 -5.94 -0.59
N TYR A 42 -0.47 -5.36 -1.53
CA TYR A 42 -1.03 -4.89 -2.79
C TYR A 42 -1.72 -6.02 -3.58
N SER A 43 -1.07 -7.17 -3.72
CA SER A 43 -1.61 -8.33 -4.42
C SER A 43 -2.84 -8.92 -3.72
N SER A 44 -2.84 -8.96 -2.39
CA SER A 44 -3.98 -9.44 -1.60
C SER A 44 -5.19 -8.53 -1.78
N SER A 45 -4.99 -7.21 -1.75
CA SER A 45 -6.04 -6.22 -2.01
C SER A 45 -6.60 -6.36 -3.44
N TYR A 46 -5.75 -6.58 -4.44
CA TYR A 46 -6.17 -6.80 -5.81
C TYR A 46 -6.98 -8.10 -5.98
N ASN A 47 -6.62 -9.16 -5.26
CA ASN A 47 -7.33 -10.44 -5.28
C ASN A 47 -8.79 -10.31 -4.82
N ILE A 48 -9.10 -9.40 -3.89
CA ILE A 48 -10.48 -9.12 -3.46
C ILE A 48 -11.31 -8.61 -4.66
N LEU A 49 -10.77 -7.72 -5.49
CA LEU A 49 -11.44 -7.23 -6.69
C LEU A 49 -11.65 -8.35 -7.73
N LEU A 50 -10.64 -9.20 -7.92
CA LEU A 50 -10.75 -10.35 -8.82
C LEU A 50 -11.85 -11.33 -8.39
N ASN A 51 -11.95 -11.60 -7.09
CA ASN A 51 -12.99 -12.47 -6.54
C ASN A 51 -14.40 -11.86 -6.69
N ALA A 52 -14.50 -10.53 -6.75
CA ALA A 52 -15.74 -9.84 -7.09
C ALA A 52 -16.07 -9.88 -8.61
N GLY A 53 -15.26 -10.57 -9.42
CA GLY A 53 -15.45 -10.69 -10.88
C GLY A 53 -15.09 -9.41 -11.66
N GLN A 54 -14.34 -8.49 -11.05
CA GLN A 54 -13.95 -7.21 -11.65
C GLN A 54 -12.45 -7.13 -11.85
N LEU A 55 -12.00 -7.18 -13.09
CA LEU A 55 -10.61 -6.97 -13.47
C LEU A 55 -10.36 -5.47 -13.62
N SER A 56 -10.01 -4.80 -12.52
CA SER A 56 -9.78 -3.35 -12.49
C SER A 56 -8.31 -3.00 -12.63
N LEU A 57 -7.97 -2.18 -13.62
CA LEU A 57 -6.63 -1.62 -13.77
C LEU A 57 -6.44 -0.28 -13.02
N ALA A 58 -7.51 0.26 -12.41
CA ALA A 58 -7.42 1.46 -11.58
C ALA A 58 -6.75 1.24 -10.21
N HIS A 59 -6.42 0.01 -9.84
CA HIS A 59 -5.84 -0.30 -8.53
C HIS A 59 -4.53 0.46 -8.27
N ASN A 60 -3.70 0.61 -9.31
CA ASN A 60 -2.47 1.43 -9.25
C ASN A 60 -2.77 2.91 -8.97
N ALA A 61 -3.90 3.43 -9.50
CA ALA A 61 -4.29 4.82 -9.26
C ALA A 61 -4.66 5.05 -7.79
N PHE A 62 -5.37 4.11 -7.17
CA PHE A 62 -5.72 4.21 -5.74
C PHE A 62 -4.48 4.20 -4.86
N PHE A 63 -3.52 3.33 -5.16
CA PHE A 63 -2.25 3.27 -4.46
C PHE A 63 -1.46 4.57 -4.62
N ALA A 64 -1.39 5.12 -5.84
CA ALA A 64 -0.73 6.39 -6.12
C ALA A 64 -1.39 7.55 -5.37
N VAL A 65 -2.72 7.68 -5.42
CA VAL A 65 -3.46 8.74 -4.71
C VAL A 65 -3.20 8.66 -3.21
N ALA A 66 -3.31 7.49 -2.59
CA ALA A 66 -3.03 7.32 -1.17
C ALA A 66 -1.61 7.75 -0.80
N GLY A 67 -0.60 7.30 -1.57
CA GLY A 67 0.81 7.60 -1.33
C GLY A 67 1.14 9.08 -1.49
N TYR A 68 0.71 9.70 -2.60
CA TYR A 68 0.94 11.14 -2.83
C TYR A 68 0.24 12.00 -1.78
N CYS A 69 -1.02 11.72 -1.46
CA CYS A 69 -1.75 12.48 -0.44
C CYS A 69 -1.10 12.35 0.93
N SER A 70 -0.70 11.15 1.35
CA SER A 70 0.00 10.95 2.61
C SER A 70 1.31 11.74 2.66
N ALA A 71 2.13 11.67 1.62
CA ALA A 71 3.39 12.38 1.54
C ALA A 71 3.20 13.91 1.58
N ILE A 72 2.20 14.44 0.85
CA ILE A 72 1.89 15.88 0.83
C ILE A 72 1.43 16.35 2.21
N PHE A 73 0.60 15.58 2.91
CA PHE A 73 0.14 15.92 4.25
C PHE A 73 1.28 15.94 5.26
N MET A 74 2.20 14.99 5.19
CA MET A 74 3.39 15.00 6.04
C MET A 74 4.29 16.21 5.76
N MET A 75 4.53 16.54 4.49
CA MET A 75 5.51 17.56 4.12
C MET A 75 4.99 18.99 4.15
N ARG A 76 3.69 19.20 3.83
CA ARG A 76 3.11 20.57 3.74
C ARG A 76 2.27 20.94 4.94
N LEU A 77 1.63 19.98 5.59
CA LEU A 77 0.78 20.20 6.75
C LEU A 77 1.45 19.76 8.06
N GLU A 78 2.68 19.20 7.95
CA GLU A 78 3.47 18.71 9.09
C GLU A 78 2.67 17.76 9.99
N LEU A 79 1.75 17.00 9.39
CA LEU A 79 0.91 16.05 10.12
C LEU A 79 1.72 14.80 10.50
N PRO A 80 1.45 14.20 11.67
CA PRO A 80 2.05 12.94 12.06
C PRO A 80 1.82 11.84 11.02
N PHE A 81 2.77 10.92 10.87
CA PHE A 81 2.72 9.84 9.89
C PHE A 81 1.38 9.08 9.89
N MET A 82 0.91 8.67 11.08
CA MET A 82 -0.35 7.92 11.21
C MET A 82 -1.56 8.68 10.70
N VAL A 83 -1.66 9.97 11.02
CA VAL A 83 -2.76 10.84 10.56
C VAL A 83 -2.70 11.01 9.05
N SER A 84 -1.52 11.25 8.50
CA SER A 84 -1.29 11.42 7.06
C SER A 84 -1.62 10.16 6.27
N MET A 85 -1.21 8.99 6.78
CA MET A 85 -1.52 7.69 6.19
C MET A 85 -3.03 7.43 6.17
N PHE A 86 -3.72 7.69 7.28
CA PHE A 86 -5.16 7.50 7.37
C PHE A 86 -5.93 8.47 6.47
N ALA A 87 -5.52 9.74 6.43
CA ALA A 87 -6.10 10.75 5.55
C ALA A 87 -5.89 10.41 4.07
N GLY A 88 -4.70 9.94 3.70
CA GLY A 88 -4.41 9.45 2.35
C GLY A 88 -5.28 8.24 1.95
N ALA A 89 -5.48 7.29 2.88
CA ALA A 89 -6.36 6.15 2.67
C ALA A 89 -7.82 6.58 2.47
N VAL A 90 -8.32 7.52 3.28
CA VAL A 90 -9.69 8.08 3.14
C VAL A 90 -9.87 8.79 1.79
N LEU A 91 -8.89 9.59 1.34
CA LEU A 91 -8.96 10.25 0.03
C LEU A 91 -8.93 9.23 -1.11
N SER A 92 -8.10 8.20 -1.01
CA SER A 92 -8.08 7.10 -1.99
C SER A 92 -9.42 6.35 -2.02
N MET A 93 -10.05 6.12 -0.87
CA MET A 93 -11.37 5.52 -0.78
C MET A 93 -12.43 6.40 -1.47
N LEU A 94 -12.44 7.72 -1.23
CA LEU A 94 -13.36 8.65 -1.89
C LEU A 94 -13.14 8.67 -3.40
N PHE A 95 -11.90 8.65 -3.84
CA PHE A 95 -11.55 8.54 -5.26
C PHE A 95 -12.04 7.21 -5.85
N GLY A 96 -11.88 6.10 -5.12
CA GLY A 96 -12.41 4.79 -5.50
C GLY A 96 -13.94 4.77 -5.60
N LEU A 97 -14.64 5.40 -4.66
CA LEU A 97 -16.09 5.55 -4.71
C LEU A 97 -16.54 6.38 -5.92
N PHE A 98 -15.82 7.44 -6.27
CA PHE A 98 -16.10 8.24 -7.46
C PHE A 98 -15.97 7.41 -8.74
N ILE A 99 -14.84 6.70 -8.91
CA ILE A 99 -14.63 5.82 -10.07
C ILE A 99 -15.68 4.68 -10.08
N GLY A 100 -15.94 4.08 -8.92
CA GLY A 100 -16.90 3.00 -8.76
C GLY A 100 -18.30 3.40 -9.22
N LYS A 101 -18.78 4.60 -8.86
CA LYS A 101 -20.07 5.11 -9.34
C LYS A 101 -20.18 5.20 -10.86
N ILE A 102 -19.08 5.55 -11.53
CA ILE A 102 -19.04 5.66 -13.00
C ILE A 102 -19.00 4.25 -13.63
N THR A 103 -18.23 3.35 -13.04
CA THR A 103 -17.89 2.06 -13.64
C THR A 103 -18.82 0.91 -13.25
N VAL A 104 -19.63 1.04 -12.18
CA VAL A 104 -20.47 -0.03 -11.62
C VAL A 104 -21.45 -0.66 -12.62
N LYS A 105 -21.87 0.12 -13.61
CA LYS A 105 -22.79 -0.35 -14.66
C LYS A 105 -22.08 -1.01 -15.85
N MET A 106 -20.76 -0.93 -15.90
CA MET A 106 -19.95 -1.46 -17.00
C MET A 106 -19.57 -2.92 -16.71
N ARG A 107 -19.48 -3.74 -17.75
CA ARG A 107 -19.11 -5.15 -17.62
C ARG A 107 -18.06 -5.54 -18.67
N GLY A 108 -17.27 -6.56 -18.36
CA GLY A 108 -16.29 -7.13 -19.27
C GLY A 108 -15.22 -6.13 -19.69
N SER A 109 -14.87 -6.11 -20.97
CA SER A 109 -13.78 -5.30 -21.53
C SER A 109 -13.98 -3.78 -21.37
N HIS A 110 -15.21 -3.30 -21.39
CA HIS A 110 -15.49 -1.88 -21.19
C HIS A 110 -15.10 -1.40 -19.80
N PHE A 111 -15.33 -2.22 -18.77
CA PHE A 111 -14.89 -1.92 -17.40
C PHE A 111 -13.37 -1.84 -17.31
N VAL A 112 -12.67 -2.79 -17.94
CA VAL A 112 -11.19 -2.81 -17.96
C VAL A 112 -10.62 -1.57 -18.63
N LEU A 113 -11.16 -1.20 -19.81
CA LEU A 113 -10.68 -0.03 -20.55
C LEU A 113 -10.90 1.29 -19.79
N VAL A 114 -12.06 1.46 -19.15
CA VAL A 114 -12.35 2.69 -18.41
C VAL A 114 -11.49 2.77 -17.15
N THR A 115 -11.30 1.66 -16.43
CA THR A 115 -10.41 1.64 -15.24
C THR A 115 -8.96 1.87 -15.62
N PHE A 116 -8.50 1.38 -16.79
CA PHE A 116 -7.18 1.70 -17.34
C PHE A 116 -7.05 3.20 -17.67
N ALA A 117 -8.06 3.80 -18.29
CA ALA A 117 -8.05 5.24 -18.57
C ALA A 117 -7.92 6.08 -17.28
N PHE A 118 -8.63 5.72 -16.21
CA PHE A 118 -8.46 6.38 -14.91
C PHE A 118 -7.07 6.21 -14.32
N ALA A 119 -6.47 5.03 -14.45
CA ALA A 119 -5.09 4.80 -14.01
C ALA A 119 -4.11 5.70 -14.78
N GLU A 120 -4.30 5.80 -16.09
CA GLU A 120 -3.45 6.61 -16.96
C GLU A 120 -3.63 8.12 -16.71
N ILE A 121 -4.86 8.59 -16.54
CA ILE A 121 -5.14 9.98 -16.14
C ILE A 121 -4.44 10.31 -14.82
N THR A 122 -4.52 9.44 -13.82
CA THR A 122 -3.86 9.63 -12.52
C THR A 122 -2.34 9.70 -12.69
N ARG A 123 -1.75 8.81 -13.49
CA ARG A 123 -0.31 8.80 -13.80
C ARG A 123 0.14 10.09 -14.49
N ILE A 124 -0.59 10.50 -15.54
CA ILE A 124 -0.30 11.72 -16.29
C ILE A 124 -0.44 12.95 -15.38
N THR A 125 -1.47 13.01 -14.57
CA THR A 125 -1.68 14.10 -13.61
C THR A 125 -0.52 14.16 -12.62
N ALA A 126 -0.12 13.03 -12.03
CA ALA A 126 1.02 12.99 -11.11
C ALA A 126 2.32 13.46 -11.78
N ASN A 127 2.57 13.09 -13.04
CA ASN A 127 3.78 13.48 -13.76
C ASN A 127 3.80 14.95 -14.20
N ASN A 128 2.64 15.53 -14.49
CA ASN A 128 2.56 16.91 -15.00
C ASN A 128 2.33 17.96 -13.91
N TRP A 129 1.81 17.57 -12.76
CA TRP A 129 1.52 18.50 -11.66
C TRP A 129 2.76 18.80 -10.80
N THR A 130 3.77 19.38 -11.43
CA THR A 130 5.09 19.61 -10.81
C THR A 130 5.05 20.42 -9.51
N SER A 131 4.11 21.37 -9.37
CA SER A 131 3.96 22.17 -8.15
C SER A 131 3.49 21.40 -6.92
N VAL A 132 2.87 20.23 -7.11
CA VAL A 132 2.29 19.41 -6.02
C VAL A 132 3.05 18.11 -5.83
N THR A 133 3.29 17.38 -6.91
CA THR A 133 3.89 16.04 -6.92
C THR A 133 5.37 16.03 -7.24
N ASN A 134 5.95 17.18 -7.63
CA ASN A 134 7.30 17.32 -8.18
C ASN A 134 7.49 16.58 -9.53
N GLY A 135 6.39 16.20 -10.19
CA GLY A 135 6.35 15.59 -11.51
C GLY A 135 7.16 14.28 -11.59
N PRO A 136 7.96 14.10 -12.67
CA PRO A 136 8.75 12.88 -12.88
C PRO A 136 9.79 12.60 -11.78
N ASN A 137 10.23 13.65 -11.04
CA ASN A 137 11.19 13.49 -9.96
C ASN A 137 10.59 12.90 -8.68
N GLY A 138 9.26 12.95 -8.54
CA GLY A 138 8.53 12.51 -7.37
C GLY A 138 8.82 13.33 -6.10
N ILE A 139 8.07 13.10 -5.07
CA ILE A 139 8.25 13.73 -3.77
C ILE A 139 9.45 13.09 -3.07
N ARG A 140 10.44 13.90 -2.71
CA ARG A 140 11.66 13.47 -2.02
C ARG A 140 11.72 14.05 -0.61
N GLY A 141 12.42 13.36 0.29
CA GLY A 141 12.62 13.86 1.65
C GLY A 141 11.38 13.68 2.54
N VAL A 142 10.50 12.75 2.20
CA VAL A 142 9.37 12.38 3.08
C VAL A 142 9.94 11.89 4.41
N PRO A 143 9.51 12.48 5.56
CA PRO A 143 9.95 12.02 6.88
C PRO A 143 9.68 10.53 7.07
N GLY A 144 10.54 9.86 7.83
CA GLY A 144 10.31 8.47 8.20
C GLY A 144 9.04 8.30 9.04
N PRO A 145 8.47 7.09 9.10
CA PRO A 145 7.31 6.85 9.93
C PRO A 145 7.64 7.07 11.41
N GLU A 146 6.78 7.82 12.09
CA GLU A 146 6.83 8.04 13.53
C GLU A 146 5.63 7.37 14.19
N LEU A 147 5.87 6.60 15.23
CA LEU A 147 4.83 6.01 16.07
C LEU A 147 4.95 6.60 17.47
N PHE A 148 3.90 7.28 17.94
CA PHE A 148 3.86 7.92 19.27
C PHE A 148 5.02 8.90 19.55
N GLY A 149 5.55 9.57 18.51
CA GLY A 149 6.64 10.55 18.64
C GLY A 149 8.05 9.95 18.59
N GLU A 150 8.17 8.64 18.44
CA GLU A 150 9.45 7.94 18.21
C GLU A 150 9.59 7.65 16.71
N ALA A 151 10.69 8.10 16.12
CA ALA A 151 10.96 7.83 14.71
C ALA A 151 11.30 6.34 14.51
N ILE A 152 10.45 5.61 13.80
CA ILE A 152 10.72 4.22 13.40
C ILE A 152 11.59 4.22 12.15
N MET A 153 12.81 4.73 12.27
CA MET A 153 13.77 4.69 11.16
C MET A 153 14.61 3.41 11.15
N SER A 154 14.46 2.54 12.15
CA SER A 154 15.15 1.25 12.17
C SER A 154 14.49 0.28 11.18
N MET A 155 15.30 -0.45 10.41
CA MET A 155 14.81 -1.47 9.48
C MET A 155 13.89 -2.51 10.13
N PRO A 156 14.18 -3.01 11.36
CA PRO A 156 13.27 -3.88 12.08
C PRO A 156 11.90 -3.24 12.36
N GLY A 157 11.86 -1.94 12.69
CA GLY A 157 10.61 -1.22 12.94
C GLY A 157 9.72 -1.15 11.70
N LEU A 158 10.30 -0.81 10.55
CA LEU A 158 9.58 -0.80 9.25
C LEU A 158 9.08 -2.20 8.87
N TYR A 159 9.89 -3.23 9.15
CA TYR A 159 9.50 -4.62 8.91
C TYR A 159 8.28 -5.03 9.74
N TYR A 160 8.29 -4.77 11.06
CA TYR A 160 7.16 -5.12 11.93
C TYR A 160 5.90 -4.34 11.58
N MET A 161 6.02 -3.08 11.16
CA MET A 161 4.89 -2.29 10.67
C MET A 161 4.29 -2.90 9.40
N ALA A 162 5.11 -3.28 8.41
CA ALA A 162 4.65 -3.95 7.21
C ALA A 162 4.03 -5.32 7.52
N LEU A 163 4.60 -6.07 8.47
CA LEU A 163 4.08 -7.35 8.91
C LEU A 163 2.70 -7.20 9.60
N ALA A 164 2.52 -6.19 10.44
CA ALA A 164 1.24 -5.89 11.07
C ALA A 164 0.17 -5.56 10.04
N LEU A 165 0.51 -4.76 9.03
CA LEU A 165 -0.40 -4.40 7.94
C LEU A 165 -0.81 -5.60 7.08
N ILE A 166 0.10 -6.52 6.76
CA ILE A 166 -0.26 -7.72 5.99
C ILE A 166 -1.17 -8.64 6.80
N VAL A 167 -0.92 -8.82 8.09
CA VAL A 167 -1.80 -9.61 8.95
C VAL A 167 -3.20 -8.99 8.99
N LEU A 168 -3.30 -7.66 9.08
CA LEU A 168 -4.59 -6.95 9.06
C LEU A 168 -5.33 -7.12 7.73
N THR A 169 -4.61 -7.23 6.60
CA THR A 169 -5.24 -7.39 5.27
C THR A 169 -5.63 -8.82 4.95
N LEU A 170 -5.07 -9.80 5.64
CA LEU A 170 -5.38 -11.23 5.43
C LEU A 170 -6.52 -11.74 6.34
N TYR A 171 -6.88 -10.96 7.36
CA TYR A 171 -7.96 -11.29 8.31
C TYR A 171 -9.27 -10.62 7.88
#